data_de62491d75f0974dff21df5e7baae3b9
#
_entry.id   de62491d75f0974dff21df5e7baae3b9
#
_cell.length_a   1.000
_cell.length_b   1.000
_cell.length_c   1.000
_cell.angle_alpha   90.00
_cell.angle_beta   90.00
_cell.angle_gamma   90.00
#
_symmetry.space_group_name_H-M   'P 1'
#
loop_
_entity.id
_entity.type
_entity.pdbx_description
1 polymer ?
#
loop_
_entity_poly.entity_id
_entity_poly.type
_entity_poly.pdbx_seq_one_letter_code
_entity_poly.pdbx_strand_id
1 'polypeptide(L)'
;MRKLSDYSFIQQSDFEFINFKPEAIALAIEQLGERYAATNAEYERAKDYAEYLVNKLTAEYKGDRGSVSGARVLAESDDRYQKALGDRRLAEQKKIEAQSSFKAAENYAKMTITKVSAESKIVDHYQKRSGLT
;
A
#
# COMPACT_ATOMS: atom_id res chain seq x y z
N MET A 1 -2.44 -0.42 -22.01
CA MET A 1 -2.50 -0.79 -20.58
C MET A 1 -2.05 0.40 -19.74
N ARG A 2 -2.85 0.80 -18.78
CA ARG A 2 -2.47 1.90 -17.89
C ARG A 2 -1.35 1.45 -16.95
N LYS A 3 -0.42 2.34 -16.67
CA LYS A 3 0.66 2.08 -15.72
C LYS A 3 0.12 2.11 -14.29
N LEU A 4 0.76 1.37 -13.38
CA LEU A 4 0.39 1.39 -11.96
C LEU A 4 0.40 2.81 -11.36
N SER A 5 1.30 3.68 -11.85
CA SER A 5 1.37 5.08 -11.44
C SER A 5 0.09 5.88 -11.74
N ASP A 6 -0.70 5.46 -12.75
CA ASP A 6 -1.95 6.13 -13.10
C ASP A 6 -3.03 5.97 -12.01
N TYR A 7 -2.86 5.00 -11.12
CA TYR A 7 -3.76 4.73 -10.00
C TYR A 7 -3.28 5.33 -8.69
N SER A 8 -2.16 6.07 -8.69
CA SER A 8 -1.55 6.62 -7.48
C SER A 8 -2.45 7.58 -6.70
N PHE A 9 -3.28 8.30 -7.42
CA PHE A 9 -4.13 9.36 -6.87
C PHE A 9 -5.62 9.01 -6.89
N ILE A 10 -5.96 7.76 -7.17
CA ILE A 10 -7.36 7.34 -7.19
C ILE A 10 -7.90 7.37 -5.76
N GLN A 11 -8.97 8.14 -5.57
CA GLN A 11 -9.69 8.26 -4.32
C GLN A 11 -11.06 7.60 -4.45
N GLN A 12 -11.75 7.42 -3.33
CA GLN A 12 -13.08 6.81 -3.34
C GLN A 12 -14.05 7.54 -4.26
N SER A 13 -13.99 8.88 -4.31
CA SER A 13 -14.83 9.71 -5.18
C SER A 13 -14.63 9.44 -6.67
N ASP A 14 -13.43 9.02 -7.07
CA ASP A 14 -13.10 8.76 -8.47
C ASP A 14 -13.79 7.50 -8.99
N PHE A 15 -14.07 6.53 -8.11
CA PHE A 15 -14.76 5.30 -8.46
C PHE A 15 -16.25 5.50 -8.76
N GLU A 16 -16.84 6.58 -8.29
CA GLU A 16 -18.24 6.90 -8.59
C GLU A 16 -18.47 7.13 -10.08
N PHE A 17 -17.44 7.60 -10.81
CA PHE A 17 -17.47 7.82 -12.25
C PHE A 17 -17.26 6.55 -13.08
N ILE A 18 -16.89 5.45 -12.47
CA ILE A 18 -16.71 4.17 -13.15
C ILE A 18 -18.06 3.51 -13.46
N ASN A 19 -19.18 4.11 -13.03
CA ASN A 19 -20.55 3.69 -13.31
C ASN A 19 -20.83 2.22 -12.97
N PHE A 20 -20.26 1.74 -11.85
CA PHE A 20 -20.48 0.38 -11.35
C PHE A 20 -20.11 -0.73 -12.35
N LYS A 21 -19.13 -0.50 -13.22
CA LYS A 21 -18.63 -1.53 -14.12
C LYS A 21 -17.77 -2.52 -13.33
N PRO A 22 -18.22 -3.78 -13.12
CA PRO A 22 -17.46 -4.74 -12.29
C PRO A 22 -16.06 -5.00 -12.81
N GLU A 23 -15.90 -5.03 -14.13
CA GLU A 23 -14.61 -5.28 -14.79
C GLU A 23 -13.59 -4.17 -14.49
N ALA A 24 -14.05 -2.91 -14.55
CA ALA A 24 -13.17 -1.77 -14.24
C ALA A 24 -12.78 -1.75 -12.77
N ILE A 25 -13.69 -2.08 -11.87
CA ILE A 25 -13.43 -2.18 -10.43
C ILE A 25 -12.42 -3.31 -10.17
N ALA A 26 -12.62 -4.48 -10.75
CA ALA A 26 -11.74 -5.63 -10.60
C ALA A 26 -10.32 -5.31 -11.10
N LEU A 27 -10.20 -4.65 -12.25
CA LEU A 27 -8.91 -4.23 -12.79
C LEU A 27 -8.22 -3.22 -11.88
N ALA A 28 -8.95 -2.25 -11.36
CA ALA A 28 -8.40 -1.24 -10.44
C ALA A 28 -7.88 -1.90 -9.16
N ILE A 29 -8.63 -2.83 -8.57
CA ILE A 29 -8.22 -3.57 -7.38
C ILE A 29 -6.96 -4.38 -7.65
N GLU A 30 -6.90 -5.10 -8.77
CA GLU A 30 -5.73 -5.88 -9.16
C GLU A 30 -4.48 -5.01 -9.26
N GLN A 31 -4.57 -3.91 -10.00
CA GLN A 31 -3.42 -3.02 -10.23
C GLN A 31 -2.99 -2.28 -8.96
N LEU A 32 -3.94 -1.83 -8.14
CA LEU A 32 -3.64 -1.19 -6.86
C LEU A 32 -3.05 -2.19 -5.86
N GLY A 33 -3.51 -3.45 -5.89
CA GLY A 33 -2.94 -4.53 -5.10
C GLY A 33 -1.51 -4.84 -5.48
N GLU A 34 -1.20 -4.91 -6.78
CA GLU A 34 0.15 -5.11 -7.30
C GLU A 34 1.06 -3.96 -6.88
N ARG A 35 0.58 -2.73 -6.95
CA ARG A 35 1.32 -1.56 -6.52
C ARG A 35 1.60 -1.60 -5.02
N TYR A 36 0.63 -1.96 -4.21
CA TYR A 36 0.83 -2.10 -2.77
C TYR A 36 1.89 -3.17 -2.48
N ALA A 37 1.83 -4.32 -3.13
CA ALA A 37 2.81 -5.38 -2.96
C ALA A 37 4.23 -4.89 -3.35
N ALA A 38 4.37 -4.16 -4.46
CA ALA A 38 5.63 -3.61 -4.91
C ALA A 38 6.20 -2.58 -3.93
N THR A 39 5.38 -1.64 -3.46
CA THR A 39 5.82 -0.62 -2.50
C THR A 39 6.15 -1.21 -1.14
N ASN A 40 5.42 -2.24 -0.71
CA ASN A 40 5.73 -2.97 0.51
C ASN A 40 7.09 -3.68 0.41
N ALA A 41 7.37 -4.32 -0.73
CA ALA A 41 8.66 -4.97 -0.98
C ALA A 41 9.82 -3.96 -0.99
N GLU A 42 9.63 -2.78 -1.58
CA GLU A 42 10.62 -1.70 -1.54
C GLU A 42 10.88 -1.22 -0.12
N TYR A 43 9.83 -1.05 0.67
CA TYR A 43 9.96 -0.67 2.07
C TYR A 43 10.73 -1.71 2.87
N GLU A 44 10.41 -2.98 2.73
CA GLU A 44 11.13 -4.05 3.43
C GLU A 44 12.61 -4.09 3.05
N ARG A 45 12.94 -3.90 1.78
CA ARG A 45 14.34 -3.80 1.32
C ARG A 45 15.05 -2.60 1.92
N ALA A 46 14.41 -1.44 1.96
CA ALA A 46 15.00 -0.23 2.53
C ALA A 46 15.23 -0.38 4.04
N LYS A 47 14.30 -1.02 4.73
CA LYS A 47 14.39 -1.32 6.16
C LYS A 47 15.55 -2.27 6.45
N ASP A 48 15.63 -3.37 5.72
CA ASP A 48 16.69 -4.37 5.87
C ASP A 48 18.08 -3.78 5.56
N TYR A 49 18.14 -2.93 4.53
CA TYR A 49 19.39 -2.24 4.18
C TYR A 49 19.84 -1.29 5.29
N ALA A 50 18.93 -0.53 5.88
CA ALA A 50 19.26 0.37 6.98
C ALA A 50 19.77 -0.39 8.21
N GLU A 51 19.15 -1.52 8.54
CA GLU A 51 19.60 -2.39 9.64
C GLU A 51 20.99 -2.98 9.35
N TYR A 52 21.18 -3.49 8.15
CA TYR A 52 22.49 -3.99 7.71
C TYR A 52 23.56 -2.90 7.81
N LEU A 53 23.25 -1.71 7.32
CA LEU A 53 24.21 -0.60 7.26
C LEU A 53 24.61 -0.11 8.66
N VAL A 54 23.68 0.04 9.58
CA VAL A 54 24.01 0.46 10.94
C VAL A 54 24.89 -0.57 11.66
N ASN A 55 24.66 -1.86 11.42
CA ASN A 55 25.48 -2.90 11.98
C ASN A 55 26.90 -2.91 11.38
N LYS A 56 27.00 -2.72 10.07
CA LYS A 56 28.28 -2.60 9.36
C LYS A 56 29.07 -1.39 9.86
N LEU A 57 28.42 -0.23 9.94
CA LEU A 57 29.04 0.99 10.43
C LEU A 57 29.49 0.88 11.90
N THR A 58 28.66 0.22 12.72
CA THR A 58 29.02 -0.03 14.12
C THR A 58 30.31 -0.84 14.19
N ALA A 59 30.46 -1.87 13.38
CA ALA A 59 31.69 -2.66 13.31
C ALA A 59 32.89 -1.80 12.84
N GLU A 60 32.71 -0.96 11.83
CA GLU A 60 33.75 -0.04 11.35
C GLU A 60 34.20 0.93 12.43
N TYR A 61 33.26 1.58 13.14
CA TYR A 61 33.58 2.53 14.20
C TYR A 61 34.15 1.89 15.45
N LYS A 62 33.76 0.66 15.76
CA LYS A 62 34.29 -0.08 16.89
C LYS A 62 35.78 -0.36 16.74
N GLY A 63 36.20 -0.79 15.53
CA GLY A 63 37.57 -1.27 15.31
C GLY A 63 37.91 -2.38 16.30
N ASP A 64 39.21 -2.46 16.69
CA ASP A 64 39.71 -3.50 17.60
C ASP A 64 39.60 -3.15 19.08
N ARG A 65 39.38 -1.88 19.41
CA ARG A 65 39.49 -1.36 20.79
C ARG A 65 38.30 -0.56 21.30
N GLY A 66 37.30 -0.31 20.46
CA GLY A 66 36.14 0.51 20.85
C GLY A 66 35.06 -0.28 21.58
N SER A 67 34.18 0.44 22.28
CA SER A 67 32.97 -0.12 22.87
C SER A 67 31.87 -0.23 21.81
N VAL A 68 31.01 -1.24 21.91
CA VAL A 68 29.88 -1.42 20.99
C VAL A 68 28.89 -0.25 21.11
N SER A 69 28.58 0.20 22.33
CA SER A 69 27.63 1.29 22.53
C SER A 69 28.13 2.61 21.96
N GLY A 70 29.41 2.97 22.16
CA GLY A 70 29.99 4.17 21.57
C GLY A 70 30.04 4.13 20.05
N ALA A 71 30.42 2.96 19.48
CA ALA A 71 30.42 2.76 18.04
C ALA A 71 29.01 2.85 17.43
N ARG A 72 28.01 2.35 18.14
CA ARG A 72 26.60 2.44 17.71
C ARG A 72 26.13 3.88 17.59
N VAL A 73 26.47 4.72 18.57
CA VAL A 73 26.13 6.15 18.54
C VAL A 73 26.74 6.84 17.32
N LEU A 74 28.02 6.54 17.03
CA LEU A 74 28.71 7.09 15.86
C LEU A 74 28.08 6.59 14.55
N ALA A 75 27.75 5.30 14.49
CA ALA A 75 27.10 4.72 13.32
C ALA A 75 25.72 5.35 13.05
N GLU A 76 24.93 5.57 14.09
CA GLU A 76 23.62 6.19 13.96
C GLU A 76 23.70 7.65 13.52
N SER A 77 24.80 8.34 13.82
CA SER A 77 25.07 9.72 13.40
C SER A 77 25.75 9.81 12.02
N ASP A 78 26.16 8.68 11.44
CA ASP A 78 26.83 8.67 10.15
C ASP A 78 25.86 9.08 9.04
N ASP A 79 26.31 9.93 8.12
CA ASP A 79 25.49 10.44 7.01
C ASP A 79 24.95 9.32 6.11
N ARG A 80 25.70 8.25 5.93
CA ARG A 80 25.29 7.08 5.14
C ARG A 80 24.06 6.43 5.77
N TYR A 81 24.04 6.27 7.08
CA TYR A 81 22.90 5.73 7.80
C TYR A 81 21.71 6.69 7.78
N GLN A 82 21.96 7.97 7.97
CA GLN A 82 20.90 8.99 7.91
C GLN A 82 20.23 9.03 6.54
N LYS A 83 21.01 8.86 5.47
CA LYS A 83 20.48 8.72 4.12
C LYS A 83 19.62 7.46 3.98
N ALA A 84 20.08 6.33 4.48
CA ALA A 84 19.32 5.07 4.45
C ALA A 84 18.00 5.19 5.22
N LEU A 85 17.97 5.89 6.34
CA LEU A 85 16.74 6.19 7.08
C LEU A 85 15.80 7.09 6.26
N GLY A 86 16.33 8.07 5.56
CA GLY A 86 15.54 8.93 4.66
C GLY A 86 14.90 8.13 3.54
N ASP A 87 15.65 7.24 2.91
CA ASP A 87 15.16 6.34 1.86
C ASP A 87 14.07 5.41 2.39
N ARG A 88 14.25 4.87 3.60
CA ARG A 88 13.24 4.05 4.28
C ARG A 88 11.96 4.83 4.54
N ARG A 89 12.04 6.07 4.99
CA ARG A 89 10.87 6.93 5.23
C ARG A 89 10.10 7.19 3.94
N LEU A 90 10.81 7.47 2.84
CA LEU A 90 10.18 7.66 1.53
C LEU A 90 9.49 6.39 1.05
N ALA A 91 10.14 5.24 1.21
CA ALA A 91 9.55 3.96 0.83
C ALA A 91 8.30 3.63 1.68
N GLU A 92 8.34 3.94 2.98
CA GLU A 92 7.21 3.79 3.87
C GLU A 92 6.03 4.67 3.47
N GLN A 93 6.29 5.93 3.13
CA GLN A 93 5.27 6.85 2.67
C GLN A 93 4.59 6.34 1.41
N LYS A 94 5.36 5.88 0.43
CA LYS A 94 4.81 5.28 -0.80
C LYS A 94 3.97 4.05 -0.52
N LYS A 95 4.41 3.20 0.40
CA LYS A 95 3.67 2.02 0.84
C LYS A 95 2.33 2.42 1.47
N ILE A 96 2.32 3.40 2.36
CA ILE A 96 1.10 3.87 3.03
C ILE A 96 0.10 4.44 2.02
N GLU A 97 0.58 5.24 1.07
CA GLU A 97 -0.26 5.80 0.00
C GLU A 97 -0.86 4.69 -0.87
N ALA A 98 -0.07 3.71 -1.26
CA ALA A 98 -0.52 2.58 -2.05
C ALA A 98 -1.53 1.71 -1.28
N GLN A 99 -1.30 1.51 0.01
CA GLN A 99 -2.23 0.77 0.89
C GLN A 99 -3.57 1.50 1.01
N SER A 100 -3.55 2.81 1.19
CA SER A 100 -4.77 3.62 1.28
C SER A 100 -5.60 3.55 -0.01
N SER A 101 -4.95 3.66 -1.16
CA SER A 101 -5.62 3.55 -2.45
C SER A 101 -6.22 2.17 -2.67
N PHE A 102 -5.49 1.12 -2.29
CA PHE A 102 -5.97 -0.25 -2.40
C PHE A 102 -7.18 -0.51 -1.50
N LYS A 103 -7.13 -0.06 -0.25
CA LYS A 103 -8.26 -0.18 0.69
C LYS A 103 -9.48 0.59 0.23
N ALA A 104 -9.29 1.79 -0.33
CA ALA A 104 -10.39 2.58 -0.88
C ALA A 104 -11.08 1.84 -2.03
N ALA A 105 -10.32 1.20 -2.92
CA ALA A 105 -10.86 0.41 -4.01
C ALA A 105 -11.63 -0.82 -3.50
N GLU A 106 -11.08 -1.52 -2.51
CA GLU A 106 -11.76 -2.67 -1.89
C GLU A 106 -13.08 -2.27 -1.23
N ASN A 107 -13.08 -1.16 -0.49
CA ASN A 107 -14.27 -0.65 0.18
C ASN A 107 -15.34 -0.25 -0.84
N TYR A 108 -14.93 0.40 -1.92
CA TYR A 108 -15.83 0.76 -2.99
C TYR A 108 -16.47 -0.47 -3.64
N ALA A 109 -15.67 -1.51 -3.89
CA ALA A 109 -16.16 -2.77 -4.44
C ALA A 109 -17.18 -3.43 -3.50
N LYS A 110 -16.93 -3.43 -2.21
CA LYS A 110 -17.88 -3.95 -1.20
C LYS A 110 -19.18 -3.17 -1.19
N MET A 111 -19.12 -1.85 -1.25
CA MET A 111 -20.29 -0.98 -1.32
C MET A 111 -21.12 -1.25 -2.58
N THR A 112 -20.46 -1.42 -3.73
CA THR A 112 -21.11 -1.73 -4.99
C THR A 112 -21.81 -3.09 -4.94
N ILE A 113 -21.16 -4.13 -4.41
CA ILE A 113 -21.74 -5.46 -4.25
C ILE A 113 -22.96 -5.40 -3.32
N THR A 114 -22.85 -4.70 -2.22
CA THR A 114 -23.95 -4.53 -1.27
C THR A 114 -25.14 -3.83 -1.91
N LYS A 115 -24.89 -2.78 -2.67
CA LYS A 115 -25.94 -2.03 -3.39
C LYS A 115 -26.64 -2.91 -4.42
N VAL A 116 -25.91 -3.64 -5.24
CA VAL A 116 -26.45 -4.56 -6.24
C VAL A 116 -27.29 -5.67 -5.57
N SER A 117 -26.79 -6.24 -4.46
CA SER A 117 -27.54 -7.25 -3.69
C SER A 117 -28.85 -6.69 -3.11
N ALA A 118 -28.83 -5.47 -2.60
CA ALA A 118 -30.02 -4.82 -2.08
C ALA A 118 -31.06 -4.57 -3.19
N GLU A 119 -30.63 -4.09 -4.34
CA GLU A 119 -31.47 -3.87 -5.51
C GLU A 119 -32.09 -5.19 -6.01
N SER A 120 -31.29 -6.26 -6.07
CA SER A 120 -31.75 -7.59 -6.44
C SER A 120 -32.84 -8.12 -5.50
N LYS A 121 -32.66 -7.95 -4.19
CA LYS A 121 -33.65 -8.36 -3.19
C LYS A 121 -34.97 -7.57 -3.33
N ILE A 122 -34.88 -6.29 -3.62
CA ILE A 122 -36.04 -5.46 -3.85
C ILE A 122 -36.82 -5.93 -5.08
N VAL A 123 -36.12 -6.23 -6.18
CA VAL A 123 -36.71 -6.76 -7.42
C VAL A 123 -37.40 -8.09 -7.16
N ASP A 124 -36.72 -9.03 -6.48
CA ASP A 124 -37.27 -10.34 -6.16
C ASP A 124 -38.54 -10.22 -5.31
N HIS A 125 -38.52 -9.35 -4.32
CA HIS A 125 -39.68 -9.11 -3.45
C HIS A 125 -40.84 -8.53 -4.26
N TYR A 126 -40.58 -7.59 -5.13
CA TYR A 126 -41.58 -7.00 -6.01
C TYR A 126 -42.20 -8.02 -6.96
N GLN A 127 -41.40 -8.86 -7.57
CA GLN A 127 -41.84 -9.93 -8.45
C GLN A 127 -42.74 -10.93 -7.71
N LYS A 128 -42.39 -11.33 -6.52
CA LYS A 128 -43.23 -12.23 -5.68
C LYS A 128 -44.57 -11.59 -5.33
N ARG A 129 -44.61 -10.29 -5.04
CA ARG A 129 -45.87 -9.57 -4.76
C ARG A 129 -46.77 -9.44 -5.97
N SER A 130 -46.20 -9.35 -7.17
CA SER A 130 -46.94 -9.23 -8.41
C SER A 130 -47.34 -10.57 -9.01
N GLY A 131 -46.94 -11.72 -8.42
CA GLY A 131 -47.25 -13.03 -8.89
C GLY A 131 -46.52 -13.46 -10.18
N LEU A 132 -45.40 -12.79 -10.49
CA LEU A 132 -44.59 -13.02 -11.70
C LEU A 132 -43.48 -14.04 -11.50
N THR A 133 -43.53 -14.84 -10.49
CA THR A 133 -42.54 -15.89 -10.26
C THR A 133 -42.97 -17.21 -10.85
#